data_5df80a89e07fd559fcc917525bdc41a5
#
_entry.id   5df80a89e07fd559fcc917525bdc41a5
#
_cell.length_a   1.000
_cell.length_b   1.000
_cell.length_c   1.000
_cell.angle_alpha   90.00
_cell.angle_beta   90.00
_cell.angle_gamma   90.00
#
_symmetry.space_group_name_H-M   'P 1'
#
loop_
_entity.id
_entity.type
_entity.pdbx_description
1 polymer ?
#
loop_
_entity_poly.entity_id
_entity_poly.type
_entity_poly.pdbx_seq_one_letter_code
_entity_poly.pdbx_strand_id
1 'polypeptide(L)'
;MADTTAAGEREVFFGGVSWGGREHPENEDVIWIPQHIPPQLLTQKGYLFILADGVGGYQHGKLASQTAVETLQRSYYANSAEDIETSLRMAVEAANTAVCQQAQATGYTEMGSTVVAAVMYQHRLVVANVGD
;
A
#
# COMPACT_ATOMS: atom_id res chain seq x y z
N MET A 1 -14.40 -6.10 42.73
CA MET A 1 -14.19 -5.21 41.59
C MET A 1 -13.01 -5.75 40.81
N ALA A 2 -13.27 -6.34 39.69
CA ALA A 2 -12.19 -6.69 38.79
C ALA A 2 -11.67 -5.39 38.18
N ASP A 3 -10.43 -5.06 38.45
CA ASP A 3 -9.71 -4.01 37.79
C ASP A 3 -9.47 -4.47 36.34
N THR A 4 -10.36 -4.08 35.47
CA THR A 4 -10.13 -4.22 34.03
C THR A 4 -9.15 -3.11 33.66
N THR A 5 -7.89 -3.31 34.00
CA THR A 5 -6.82 -2.58 33.30
C THR A 5 -6.96 -2.92 31.83
N ALA A 6 -7.51 -1.99 31.09
CA ALA A 6 -7.49 -2.01 29.65
C ALA A 6 -6.08 -2.39 29.21
N ALA A 7 -5.95 -3.49 28.49
CA ALA A 7 -4.69 -3.85 27.86
C ALA A 7 -4.26 -2.60 27.09
N GLY A 8 -3.17 -1.96 27.54
CA GLY A 8 -2.77 -0.66 27.06
C GLY A 8 -2.73 -0.68 25.53
N GLU A 9 -3.45 0.24 24.92
CA GLU A 9 -3.40 0.44 23.49
C GLU A 9 -1.94 0.63 23.11
N ARG A 10 -1.38 -0.29 22.32
CA ARG A 10 -0.01 -0.19 21.86
C ARG A 10 0.05 0.93 20.85
N GLU A 11 0.79 1.95 21.16
CA GLU A 11 1.05 3.04 20.24
C GLU A 11 2.03 2.58 19.17
N VAL A 12 1.68 2.79 17.90
CA VAL A 12 2.52 2.45 16.76
C VAL A 12 3.17 3.72 16.22
N PHE A 13 4.49 3.75 16.24
CA PHE A 13 5.29 4.83 15.67
C PHE A 13 5.82 4.38 14.31
N PHE A 14 5.64 5.22 13.30
CA PHE A 14 6.10 4.92 11.95
C PHE A 14 6.53 6.19 11.22
N GLY A 15 7.30 6.02 10.18
CA GLY A 15 7.72 7.09 9.29
C GLY A 15 8.22 6.53 7.98
N GLY A 16 8.36 7.40 7.00
CA GLY A 16 8.87 7.01 5.71
C GLY A 16 9.45 8.20 4.96
N VAL A 17 10.44 7.91 4.12
CA VAL A 17 11.07 8.89 3.25
C VAL A 17 11.36 8.22 1.90
N SER A 18 11.16 8.97 0.83
CA SER A 18 11.52 8.56 -0.52
C SER A 18 12.27 9.71 -1.20
N TRP A 19 13.38 9.38 -1.85
CA TRP A 19 14.22 10.36 -2.52
C TRP A 19 14.76 9.81 -3.84
N GLY A 20 14.60 10.58 -4.93
CA GLY A 20 14.97 10.18 -6.28
C GLY A 20 16.46 10.17 -6.58
N GLY A 21 17.29 10.67 -5.68
CA GLY A 21 18.74 10.77 -5.91
C GLY A 21 19.09 11.91 -6.86
N ARG A 22 20.33 11.90 -7.33
CA ARG A 22 20.88 12.97 -8.19
C ARG A 22 20.83 12.66 -9.68
N GLU A 23 20.70 11.40 -10.04
CA GLU A 23 20.85 10.94 -11.42
C GLU A 23 19.52 10.77 -12.16
N HIS A 24 18.41 10.66 -11.43
CA HIS A 24 17.09 10.48 -12.00
C HIS A 24 16.21 11.70 -11.74
N PRO A 25 15.69 12.36 -12.78
CA PRO A 25 14.89 13.58 -12.64
C PRO A 25 13.53 13.32 -11.98
N GLU A 26 13.02 12.10 -12.05
CA GLU A 26 11.79 11.69 -11.39
C GLU A 26 12.02 10.46 -10.49
N ASN A 27 11.47 10.53 -9.30
CA ASN A 27 11.43 9.40 -8.39
C ASN A 27 10.23 8.52 -8.75
N GLU A 28 10.48 7.35 -9.31
CA GLU A 28 9.45 6.37 -9.68
C GLU A 28 8.98 5.52 -8.49
N ASP A 29 9.66 5.63 -7.36
CA ASP A 29 9.23 5.02 -6.10
C ASP A 29 8.09 5.80 -5.48
N VAL A 30 7.16 5.09 -4.89
CA VAL A 30 6.07 5.65 -4.08
C VAL A 30 5.99 4.88 -2.77
N ILE A 31 5.94 5.62 -1.69
CA ILE A 31 5.64 5.07 -0.36
C ILE A 31 4.29 5.58 0.12
N TRP A 32 3.60 4.76 0.87
CA TRP A 32 2.39 5.15 1.56
C TRP A 32 2.42 4.65 3.00
N ILE A 33 2.11 5.53 3.92
CA ILE A 33 2.03 5.25 5.35
C ILE A 33 0.65 5.67 5.86
N PRO A 34 0.10 5.02 6.91
CA PRO A 34 -1.28 5.22 7.33
C PRO A 34 -1.45 6.49 8.17
N GLN A 35 -1.23 7.65 7.55
CA GLN A 35 -1.51 8.94 8.15
C GLN A 35 -2.99 9.30 8.00
N HIS A 36 -3.55 9.91 9.03
CA HIS A 36 -4.94 10.41 9.03
C HIS A 36 -6.01 9.33 8.77
N ILE A 37 -5.74 8.09 9.14
CA ILE A 37 -6.72 7.02 9.09
C ILE A 37 -7.62 7.10 10.33
N PRO A 38 -8.95 7.06 10.16
CA PRO A 38 -9.86 7.06 11.31
C PRO A 38 -9.56 5.93 12.29
N PRO A 39 -9.60 6.19 13.62
CA PRO A 39 -9.27 5.18 14.63
C PRO A 39 -10.07 3.89 14.49
N GLN A 40 -11.33 3.97 14.08
CA GLN A 40 -12.17 2.79 13.85
C GLN A 40 -11.63 1.89 12.73
N LEU A 41 -11.13 2.48 11.64
CA LEU A 41 -10.51 1.73 10.55
C LEU A 41 -9.19 1.10 10.98
N LEU A 42 -8.38 1.79 11.75
CA LEU A 42 -7.15 1.22 12.33
C LEU A 42 -7.45 0.01 13.22
N THR A 43 -8.50 0.08 14.02
CA THR A 43 -8.93 -1.03 14.87
C THR A 43 -9.41 -2.23 14.05
N GLN A 44 -10.13 -1.99 12.97
CA GLN A 44 -10.70 -3.05 12.14
C GLN A 44 -9.73 -3.62 11.12
N LYS A 45 -8.88 -2.79 10.56
CA LYS A 45 -8.03 -3.11 9.41
C LYS A 45 -6.54 -3.08 9.69
N GLY A 46 -6.13 -2.48 10.81
CA GLY A 46 -4.73 -2.31 11.16
C GLY A 46 -4.02 -1.21 10.37
N TYR A 47 -2.70 -1.22 10.46
CA TYR A 47 -1.80 -0.24 9.86
C TYR A 47 -1.22 -0.83 8.57
N LEU A 48 -1.61 -0.27 7.44
CA LEU A 48 -1.10 -0.65 6.12
C LEU A 48 0.09 0.24 5.75
N PHE A 49 1.15 -0.38 5.25
CA PHE A 49 2.33 0.28 4.70
C PHE A 49 2.56 -0.24 3.29
N ILE A 50 2.91 0.63 2.35
CA ILE A 50 3.14 0.24 0.96
C ILE A 50 4.41 0.90 0.43
N LEU A 51 5.20 0.13 -0.29
CA LEU A 51 6.32 0.60 -1.09
C LEU A 51 6.15 0.05 -2.50
N ALA A 52 6.27 0.91 -3.50
CA ALA A 52 6.19 0.53 -4.90
C ALA A 52 7.31 1.18 -5.69
N ASP A 53 7.93 0.41 -6.56
CA ASP A 53 8.96 0.84 -7.51
C ASP A 53 8.41 0.68 -8.92
N GLY A 54 8.22 1.80 -9.61
CA GLY A 54 7.65 1.83 -10.95
C GLY A 54 8.68 1.55 -12.03
N VAL A 55 8.26 0.84 -13.07
CA VAL A 55 9.05 0.56 -14.27
C VAL A 55 8.30 1.00 -15.53
N GLY A 56 9.04 1.41 -16.55
CA GLY A 56 8.46 1.88 -17.82
C GLY A 56 9.08 3.19 -18.31
N GLY A 57 10.08 3.66 -17.62
CA GLY A 57 10.83 4.89 -17.90
C GLY A 57 10.05 6.18 -17.67
N TYR A 58 10.73 7.20 -17.17
CA TYR A 58 10.18 8.55 -16.92
C TYR A 58 8.78 8.55 -16.25
N GLN A 59 7.82 9.18 -16.92
CA GLN A 59 6.48 9.40 -16.39
C GLN A 59 5.67 8.11 -16.26
N HIS A 60 5.95 7.08 -17.05
CA HIS A 60 5.16 5.84 -17.04
C HIS A 60 5.42 4.98 -15.80
N GLY A 61 6.68 4.89 -15.36
CA GLY A 61 7.00 4.21 -14.10
C GLY A 61 6.37 4.90 -12.90
N LYS A 62 6.44 6.22 -12.85
CA LYS A 62 5.78 7.02 -11.80
C LYS A 62 4.27 6.84 -11.81
N LEU A 63 3.64 6.88 -12.99
CA LEU A 63 2.20 6.64 -13.12
C LEU A 63 1.82 5.24 -12.63
N ALA A 64 2.60 4.22 -12.97
CA ALA A 64 2.35 2.85 -12.56
C ALA A 64 2.42 2.69 -11.03
N SER A 65 3.48 3.19 -10.40
CA SER A 65 3.66 3.09 -8.94
C SER A 65 2.60 3.89 -8.17
N GLN A 66 2.26 5.10 -8.63
CA GLN A 66 1.17 5.89 -8.05
C GLN A 66 -0.17 5.19 -8.17
N THR A 67 -0.52 4.69 -9.35
CA THR A 67 -1.78 3.95 -9.57
C THR A 67 -1.85 2.72 -8.68
N ALA A 68 -0.75 1.96 -8.58
CA ALA A 68 -0.69 0.78 -7.72
C ALA A 68 -0.95 1.13 -6.26
N VAL A 69 -0.23 2.12 -5.73
CA VAL A 69 -0.32 2.51 -4.32
C VAL A 69 -1.70 3.10 -3.98
N GLU A 70 -2.19 4.03 -4.78
CA GLU A 70 -3.49 4.67 -4.56
C GLU A 70 -4.64 3.65 -4.62
N THR A 71 -4.61 2.75 -5.57
CA THR A 71 -5.64 1.71 -5.70
C THR A 71 -5.56 0.72 -4.54
N LEU A 72 -4.35 0.27 -4.18
CA LEU A 72 -4.17 -0.69 -3.11
C LEU A 72 -4.67 -0.15 -1.77
N GLN A 73 -4.22 1.05 -1.38
CA GLN A 73 -4.61 1.62 -0.08
C GLN A 73 -6.12 1.89 -0.01
N ARG A 74 -6.71 2.43 -1.07
CA ARG A 74 -8.14 2.71 -1.12
C ARG A 74 -8.97 1.42 -1.06
N SER A 75 -8.61 0.43 -1.87
CA SER A 75 -9.29 -0.86 -1.90
C SER A 75 -9.17 -1.60 -0.58
N TYR A 76 -8.00 -1.58 0.05
CA TYR A 76 -7.77 -2.24 1.33
C TYR A 76 -8.69 -1.71 2.43
N TYR A 77 -8.75 -0.39 2.60
CA TYR A 77 -9.59 0.21 3.64
C TYR A 77 -11.08 0.23 3.32
N ALA A 78 -11.46 0.13 2.05
CA ALA A 78 -12.85 0.14 1.62
C ALA A 78 -13.50 -1.24 1.58
N ASN A 79 -12.74 -2.33 1.43
CA ASN A 79 -13.34 -3.65 1.32
C ASN A 79 -13.82 -4.17 2.69
N SER A 80 -14.87 -4.98 2.65
CA SER A 80 -15.51 -5.55 3.83
C SER A 80 -15.11 -7.01 4.09
N ALA A 81 -14.01 -7.48 3.49
CA ALA A 81 -13.51 -8.83 3.72
C ALA A 81 -13.21 -9.04 5.23
N GLU A 82 -13.54 -10.21 5.72
CA GLU A 82 -13.49 -10.51 7.16
C GLU A 82 -12.07 -10.66 7.70
N ASP A 83 -11.14 -11.17 6.87
CA ASP A 83 -9.76 -11.38 7.29
C ASP A 83 -8.78 -10.46 6.57
N ILE A 84 -7.67 -10.18 7.24
CA ILE A 84 -6.64 -9.25 6.77
C ILE A 84 -5.94 -9.78 5.51
N GLU A 85 -5.65 -11.07 5.45
CA GLU A 85 -4.96 -11.69 4.30
C GLU A 85 -5.81 -11.58 3.04
N THR A 86 -7.10 -11.88 3.12
CA THR A 86 -8.03 -11.76 2.01
C THR A 86 -8.20 -10.29 1.59
N SER A 87 -8.34 -9.38 2.54
CA SER A 87 -8.41 -7.94 2.29
C SER A 87 -7.16 -7.43 1.54
N LEU A 88 -5.98 -7.84 1.97
CA LEU A 88 -4.73 -7.42 1.34
C LEU A 88 -4.57 -8.01 -0.05
N ARG A 89 -4.87 -9.30 -0.22
CA ARG A 89 -4.83 -9.96 -1.53
C ARG A 89 -5.78 -9.30 -2.53
N MET A 90 -7.03 -9.04 -2.15
CA MET A 90 -8.01 -8.35 -3.00
C MET A 90 -7.54 -6.95 -3.39
N ALA A 91 -6.91 -6.22 -2.48
CA ALA A 91 -6.38 -4.90 -2.74
C ALA A 91 -5.20 -4.94 -3.73
N VAL A 92 -4.31 -5.92 -3.62
CA VAL A 92 -3.21 -6.14 -4.56
C VAL A 92 -3.75 -6.50 -5.95
N GLU A 93 -4.74 -7.39 -6.04
CA GLU A 93 -5.39 -7.74 -7.30
C GLU A 93 -6.06 -6.54 -7.96
N ALA A 94 -6.73 -5.69 -7.18
CA ALA A 94 -7.33 -4.45 -7.67
C ALA A 94 -6.27 -3.48 -8.19
N ALA A 95 -5.14 -3.36 -7.50
CA ALA A 95 -4.02 -2.53 -7.94
C ALA A 95 -3.43 -3.03 -9.28
N ASN A 96 -3.25 -4.34 -9.42
CA ASN A 96 -2.80 -4.94 -10.68
C ASN A 96 -3.75 -4.62 -11.82
N THR A 97 -5.04 -4.79 -11.61
CA THR A 97 -6.07 -4.47 -12.62
C THR A 97 -5.99 -2.99 -13.02
N ALA A 98 -5.85 -2.09 -12.06
CA ALA A 98 -5.79 -0.65 -12.33
C ALA A 98 -4.54 -0.27 -13.14
N VAL A 99 -3.38 -0.84 -12.82
CA VAL A 99 -2.14 -0.60 -13.58
C VAL A 99 -2.26 -1.15 -15.00
N CYS A 100 -2.82 -2.34 -15.19
CA CYS A 100 -3.07 -2.91 -16.51
C CYS A 100 -4.03 -2.03 -17.35
N GLN A 101 -5.08 -1.52 -16.74
CA GLN A 101 -6.02 -0.60 -17.40
C GLN A 101 -5.34 0.72 -17.80
N GLN A 102 -4.48 1.27 -16.95
CA GLN A 102 -3.70 2.47 -17.26
C GLN A 102 -2.73 2.23 -18.41
N ALA A 103 -2.05 1.08 -18.42
CA ALA A 103 -1.16 0.70 -19.52
C ALA A 103 -1.90 0.64 -20.86
N GLN A 104 -3.09 0.06 -20.87
CA GLN A 104 -3.94 0.00 -22.06
C GLN A 104 -4.45 1.39 -22.48
N ALA A 105 -4.91 2.20 -21.54
CA ALA A 105 -5.43 3.54 -21.81
C ALA A 105 -4.38 4.50 -22.37
N THR A 106 -3.14 4.40 -21.91
CA THR A 106 -2.02 5.21 -22.40
C THR A 106 -1.37 4.65 -23.67
N GLY A 107 -1.65 3.40 -24.03
CA GLY A 107 -0.97 2.67 -25.09
C GLY A 107 0.46 2.23 -24.75
N TYR A 108 0.90 2.46 -23.51
CA TYR A 108 2.23 2.11 -23.03
C TYR A 108 2.19 0.81 -22.21
N THR A 109 2.26 -0.31 -22.92
CA THR A 109 2.05 -1.65 -22.35
C THR A 109 3.21 -2.17 -21.50
N GLU A 110 4.37 -1.52 -21.54
CA GLU A 110 5.56 -1.92 -20.77
C GLU A 110 5.62 -1.28 -19.38
N MET A 111 4.69 -0.41 -19.03
CA MET A 111 4.66 0.16 -17.69
C MET A 111 4.17 -0.87 -16.65
N GLY A 112 4.78 -0.82 -15.51
CA GLY A 112 4.43 -1.71 -14.38
C GLY A 112 4.96 -1.16 -13.07
N SER A 113 4.70 -1.87 -12.00
CA SER A 113 5.24 -1.54 -10.69
C SER A 113 5.45 -2.80 -9.86
N THR A 114 6.53 -2.81 -9.09
CA THR A 114 6.65 -3.71 -7.96
C THR A 114 5.78 -3.20 -6.81
N VAL A 115 5.41 -4.06 -5.90
CA VAL A 115 4.71 -3.68 -4.66
C VAL A 115 5.21 -4.56 -3.52
N VAL A 116 5.58 -3.93 -2.42
CA VAL A 116 5.64 -4.57 -1.11
C VAL A 116 4.64 -3.88 -0.21
N ALA A 117 3.73 -4.63 0.35
CA ALA A 117 2.74 -4.13 1.29
C ALA A 117 2.78 -4.94 2.58
N ALA A 118 2.63 -4.26 3.71
CA ALA A 118 2.61 -4.89 5.02
C ALA A 118 1.46 -4.33 5.86
N VAL A 119 0.74 -5.20 6.52
CA VAL A 119 -0.31 -4.82 7.48
C VAL A 119 0.10 -5.27 8.87
N MET A 120 0.17 -4.33 9.78
CA MET A 120 0.28 -4.62 11.20
C MET A 120 -1.12 -4.60 11.83
N TYR A 121 -1.60 -5.75 12.22
CA TYR A 121 -2.92 -5.93 12.81
C TYR A 121 -2.81 -6.73 14.11
N GLN A 122 -3.15 -6.10 15.22
CA GLN A 122 -2.99 -6.67 16.56
C GLN A 122 -1.54 -7.15 16.79
N HIS A 123 -1.28 -8.44 16.89
CA HIS A 123 0.04 -9.04 17.10
C HIS A 123 0.59 -9.73 15.83
N ARG A 124 -0.05 -9.48 14.69
CA ARG A 124 0.26 -10.13 13.42
C ARG A 124 0.80 -9.13 12.42
N LEU A 125 1.78 -9.56 11.65
CA LEU A 125 2.26 -8.88 10.46
C LEU A 125 1.89 -9.73 9.25
N VAL A 126 1.15 -9.14 8.31
CA VAL A 126 0.80 -9.77 7.05
C VAL A 126 1.52 -9.02 5.93
N VAL A 127 2.25 -9.73 5.10
CA VAL A 127 3.06 -9.13 4.02
C VAL A 127 2.62 -9.69 2.68
N ALA A 128 2.51 -8.81 1.70
CA ALA A 128 2.34 -9.16 0.29
C ALA A 128 3.50 -8.58 -0.52
N ASN A 129 4.00 -9.34 -1.48
CA ASN A 129 5.08 -8.93 -2.39
C ASN A 129 4.71 -9.28 -3.82
N VAL A 130 4.88 -8.33 -4.73
CA VAL A 130 4.71 -8.51 -6.18
C VAL A 130 5.94 -7.95 -6.88
N GLY A 131 6.58 -8.78 -7.66
CA GLY A 131 7.81 -8.44 -8.37
C GLY A 131 9.08 -8.72 -7.56
N ASP A 132 10.15 -8.13 -8.04
CA ASP A 132 11.49 -8.37 -7.50
C ASP A 132 12.00 -7.18 -6.68
#